data_563b81c80d00e67f31b930db5623cc19
#
_entry.id   563b81c80d00e67f31b930db5623cc19
#
_cell.length_a   1.000
_cell.length_b   1.000
_cell.length_c   1.000
_cell.angle_alpha   90.00
_cell.angle_beta   90.00
_cell.angle_gamma   90.00
#
_symmetry.space_group_name_H-M   'P 1'
#
loop_
_entity.id
_entity.type
_entity.pdbx_description
1 polymer ?
#
loop_
_entity_poly.entity_id
_entity_poly.type
_entity_poly.pdbx_seq_one_letter_code
_entity_poly.pdbx_strand_id
1 'polypeptide(L)' 'MSNDQESGYLIEFVQFGKQVKVTAMDPKTMREVSTIVPTNLARTEMIRLAVQKLEYVMNKES' A
#
# COMPACT_ATOMS: atom_id res chain seq x y z
N MET A 1 -13.25 -3.13 -5.30
CA MET A 1 -12.12 -3.10 -4.35
C MET A 1 -11.54 -4.49 -4.21
N SER A 2 -10.25 -4.61 -4.23
CA SER A 2 -9.60 -5.91 -4.10
C SER A 2 -8.57 -5.86 -2.97
N ASN A 3 -8.44 -6.98 -2.27
CA ASN A 3 -7.46 -7.15 -1.21
C ASN A 3 -6.44 -8.16 -1.67
N ASP A 4 -5.18 -7.74 -1.64
CA ASP A 4 -4.06 -8.61 -1.99
C ASP A 4 -3.13 -8.70 -0.80
N GLN A 5 -2.40 -9.80 -0.74
CA GLN A 5 -1.38 -10.00 0.27
C GLN A 5 -0.03 -10.06 -0.44
N GLU A 6 0.89 -9.20 -0.03
CA GLU A 6 2.20 -9.10 -0.65
C GLU A 6 3.25 -9.03 0.44
N SER A 7 4.20 -9.97 0.44
CA SER A 7 5.26 -10.02 1.45
C SER A 7 4.70 -10.06 2.87
N GLY A 8 3.54 -10.70 3.06
CA GLY A 8 2.90 -10.77 4.36
C GLY A 8 2.05 -9.56 4.71
N TYR A 9 1.99 -8.57 3.85
CA TYR A 9 1.18 -7.37 4.08
C TYR A 9 -0.14 -7.49 3.31
N LEU A 10 -1.15 -6.80 3.82
CA LEU A 10 -2.45 -6.70 3.15
C LEU A 10 -2.46 -5.42 2.32
N ILE A 11 -2.93 -5.54 1.08
CA ILE A 11 -2.96 -4.41 0.15
C ILE A 11 -4.40 -4.15 -0.27
N GLU A 12 -4.80 -2.89 -0.23
CA GLU A 12 -6.12 -2.48 -0.62
C GLU A 12 -6.01 -1.35 -1.65
N PHE A 13 -6.83 -1.42 -2.69
CA PHE A 13 -6.88 -0.41 -3.74
C PHE A 13 -8.25 0.24 -3.74
N VAL A 14 -8.28 1.57 -3.72
CA VAL A 14 -9.51 2.32 -3.87
C VAL A 14 -9.27 3.38 -4.94
N GLN A 15 -9.98 3.26 -6.05
CA GLN A 15 -9.84 4.22 -7.15
C GLN A 15 -10.86 5.34 -6.99
N PHE A 16 -10.41 6.55 -7.20
CA PHE A 16 -11.29 7.70 -7.27
C PHE A 16 -10.76 8.65 -8.35
N GLY A 17 -11.60 8.86 -9.36
CA GLY A 17 -11.19 9.66 -10.51
C GLY A 17 -9.98 9.05 -11.21
N LYS A 18 -8.95 9.85 -11.41
CA LYS A 18 -7.72 9.40 -12.07
C LYS A 18 -6.64 9.03 -11.08
N GLN A 19 -7.04 8.77 -9.85
CA GLN A 19 -6.10 8.42 -8.80
C GLN A 19 -6.51 7.13 -8.12
N VAL A 20 -5.54 6.47 -7.51
CA VAL A 20 -5.77 5.25 -6.74
C VAL A 20 -5.13 5.45 -5.38
N LYS A 21 -5.89 5.20 -4.33
CA LYS A 21 -5.36 5.15 -2.98
C LYS A 21 -4.96 3.70 -2.72
N VAL A 22 -3.69 3.48 -2.46
CA VAL A 22 -3.16 2.15 -2.18
C VAL A 22 -2.77 2.11 -0.72
N THR A 23 -3.35 1.17 0.01
CA THR A 23 -3.08 1.02 1.45
C THR A 23 -2.35 -0.30 1.67
N ALA A 24 -1.26 -0.25 2.43
CA ALA A 24 -0.53 -1.44 2.85
C ALA A 24 -0.61 -1.53 4.36
N MET A 25 -0.91 -2.72 4.87
CA MET A 25 -1.04 -2.94 6.30
C MET A 25 -0.27 -4.19 6.71
N ASP A 26 0.45 -4.09 7.83
CA ASP A 26 1.09 -5.23 8.45
C ASP A 26 0.10 -5.83 9.46
N PRO A 27 -0.40 -7.06 9.22
CA PRO A 27 -1.41 -7.63 10.11
C PRO A 27 -0.87 -7.97 11.51
N LYS A 28 0.45 -8.08 11.66
CA LYS A 28 1.03 -8.38 12.97
C LYS A 28 1.02 -7.18 13.90
N THR A 29 1.33 -6.02 13.37
CA THR A 29 1.43 -4.80 14.17
C THR A 29 0.22 -3.90 13.99
N MET A 30 -0.62 -4.18 13.01
CA MET A 30 -1.77 -3.35 12.62
C MET A 30 -1.35 -1.97 12.12
N ARG A 31 -0.09 -1.80 11.77
CA ARG A 31 0.38 -0.57 11.14
C ARG A 31 -0.11 -0.52 9.70
N GLU A 32 -0.55 0.63 9.28
CA GLU A 32 -0.96 0.81 7.90
C GLU A 32 -0.56 2.18 7.39
N VAL A 33 -0.29 2.25 6.11
CA VAL A 33 0.00 3.50 5.42
C VAL A 33 -0.74 3.49 4.09
N SER A 34 -1.00 4.69 3.58
CA SER A 34 -1.61 4.83 2.26
C SER A 34 -0.76 5.73 1.41
N THR A 35 -0.82 5.51 0.10
CA THR A 35 -0.19 6.38 -0.86
C THR A 35 -1.17 6.62 -2.00
N ILE A 36 -1.10 7.79 -2.62
CA ILE A 36 -1.96 8.16 -3.73
C ILE A 36 -1.12 8.14 -4.99
N VAL A 37 -1.56 7.38 -5.98
CA VAL A 37 -0.84 7.24 -7.24
C VAL A 37 -1.79 7.45 -8.40
N PRO A 38 -1.28 7.79 -9.60
CA PRO A 38 -2.14 7.90 -10.77
C PRO A 38 -2.57 6.53 -11.26
N THR A 39 -3.72 6.48 -11.92
CA THR A 39 -4.28 5.20 -12.39
C THR A 39 -3.46 4.53 -13.47
N ASN A 40 -2.58 5.28 -14.16
CA ASN A 40 -1.76 4.70 -15.24
C ASN A 40 -0.54 3.97 -14.73
N LEU A 41 -0.33 3.93 -13.42
CA LEU A 41 0.79 3.19 -12.86
C LEU A 41 0.46 1.69 -12.84
N ALA A 42 1.44 0.84 -13.08
CA ALA A 42 1.22 -0.60 -13.04
C ALA A 42 0.89 -1.04 -11.62
N ARG A 43 0.03 -2.06 -11.49
CA ARG A 43 -0.39 -2.57 -10.19
C ARG A 43 0.78 -3.00 -9.32
N THR A 44 1.76 -3.69 -9.92
CA THR A 44 2.94 -4.13 -9.19
C THR A 44 3.73 -2.95 -8.64
N GLU A 45 3.77 -1.86 -9.39
CA GLU A 45 4.47 -0.65 -8.95
C GLU A 45 3.71 0.04 -7.83
N MET A 46 2.37 0.04 -7.90
CA MET A 46 1.53 0.59 -6.83
C MET A 46 1.80 -0.14 -5.52
N ILE A 47 1.84 -1.47 -5.58
CA ILE A 47 2.09 -2.30 -4.39
C ILE A 47 3.48 -2.01 -3.84
N ARG A 48 4.48 -1.95 -4.72
CA ARG A 48 5.86 -1.70 -4.31
C ARG A 48 6.00 -0.39 -3.57
N LEU A 49 5.37 0.66 -4.08
CA LEU A 49 5.44 1.98 -3.45
C LEU A 49 4.77 1.99 -2.07
N ALA A 50 3.61 1.34 -1.96
CA ALA A 50 2.89 1.30 -0.69
C ALA A 50 3.66 0.49 0.36
N VAL A 51 4.21 -0.66 -0.04
CA VAL A 51 4.98 -1.50 0.86
C VAL A 51 6.25 -0.78 1.30
N GLN A 52 6.91 -0.11 0.37
CA GLN A 52 8.12 0.64 0.67
C GLN A 52 7.86 1.73 1.71
N LYS A 53 6.73 2.42 1.56
CA LYS A 53 6.34 3.46 2.51
C LYS A 53 6.04 2.86 3.88
N LEU A 54 5.34 1.73 3.91
CA LEU A 54 5.03 1.06 5.17
C LEU A 54 6.31 0.63 5.89
N GLU A 55 7.24 0.02 5.17
CA GLU A 55 8.49 -0.44 5.75
C GLU A 55 9.32 0.72 6.27
N TYR A 56 9.30 1.84 5.55
CA TYR A 56 10.00 3.03 5.99
C TYR A 56 9.45 3.51 7.34
N VAL A 57 8.13 3.58 7.44
CA VAL A 57 7.47 4.05 8.67
C VAL A 57 7.76 3.09 9.82
N MET A 58 7.66 1.79 9.58
CA MET A 58 7.90 0.80 10.64
C MET A 58 9.34 0.82 11.13
N ASN A 59 10.29 0.97 10.22
CA ASN A 59 11.71 1.06 10.60
C ASN A 59 11.99 2.31 11.41
N LYS A 60 11.31 3.40 11.07
CA LYS A 60 11.54 4.65 11.76
C LYS A 60 10.98 4.62 13.18
N GLU A 61 9.98 3.78 13.42
CA GLU A 61 9.32 3.70 14.72
C GLU A 61 9.93 2.66 15.64
N SER A 62 10.78 1.81 15.10
CA SER A 62 11.37 0.72 15.91
C SER A 62 12.59 1.16 16.69
#